data_56ab97e41c203adbf63668197f6ffd5d
#
_entry.id   56ab97e41c203adbf63668197f6ffd5d
#
_cell.length_a   1.000
_cell.length_b   1.000
_cell.length_c   1.000
_cell.angle_alpha   90.00
_cell.angle_beta   90.00
_cell.angle_gamma   90.00
#
_symmetry.space_group_name_H-M   'P 1'
#
loop_
_entity.id
_entity.type
_entity.pdbx_description
1 polymer ?
#
loop_
_entity_poly.entity_id
_entity_poly.type
_entity_poly.pdbx_seq_one_letter_code
_entity_poly.pdbx_strand_id
1 'polypeptide(L)'
;MNEYEEIFLCKTPQRTSMLSDAQFVRDMIEGHPQTCYELFRMDKETFMNLCDHLKRHENLQDTRFVTVEEAVAMFLLIVGHNVRMRVVADRFQHSTETVARHFKEVRRALCRLGKILICPNNMTNEVSSYVASNPKYFPWFKDCIGAIDGTHISAWVPADRQTAFRDRKVITQNVMCACNFDMMFTFVYAGWEGTANDARVFLDALTRPEVNFPWPSEGKYYVVDSGYPCISGFLPPYRGERYHLQEYRGRRNQPIRYKELFNYRHSSLRNIIERCFGVLKTRFPILRMMPCYKPSRQPSIVVACCTLHNWIRLSTRNDQLFREYEVEDLSIEGEEESTSSRNHSIDLSDESAAAMATCRDQIAEVMWANYINVNP
;
A
#
# COMPACT_ATOMS: atom_id res chain seq x y z
N MET A 1 38.67 9.50 -43.71
CA MET A 1 38.65 9.23 -42.27
C MET A 1 38.37 7.75 -42.12
N ASN A 2 39.10 7.06 -41.27
CA ASN A 2 38.93 5.61 -41.09
C ASN A 2 37.73 5.39 -40.14
N GLU A 3 36.91 4.37 -40.38
CA GLU A 3 35.72 4.04 -39.55
C GLU A 3 36.05 3.98 -38.05
N TYR A 4 37.28 3.60 -37.72
CA TYR A 4 37.82 3.63 -36.35
C TYR A 4 37.96 5.08 -35.81
N GLU A 5 38.35 6.04 -36.60
CA GLU A 5 38.47 7.46 -36.19
C GLU A 5 37.10 8.10 -35.95
N GLU A 6 36.07 7.78 -36.77
CA GLU A 6 34.70 8.25 -36.57
C GLU A 6 34.08 7.67 -35.28
N ILE A 7 34.27 6.36 -35.00
CA ILE A 7 33.65 5.71 -33.86
C ILE A 7 34.36 6.03 -32.54
N PHE A 8 35.69 6.17 -32.52
CA PHE A 8 36.47 6.25 -31.29
C PHE A 8 37.09 7.62 -31.02
N LEU A 9 37.37 8.44 -32.02
CA LEU A 9 38.02 9.76 -31.87
C LEU A 9 37.04 10.92 -32.03
N CYS A 10 36.02 10.80 -32.90
CA CYS A 10 35.01 11.85 -33.12
C CYS A 10 33.70 11.49 -32.39
N LYS A 11 33.73 11.47 -31.06
CA LYS A 11 32.53 11.19 -30.25
C LYS A 11 31.51 12.31 -30.40
N THR A 12 30.36 11.99 -30.99
CA THR A 12 29.21 12.90 -30.96
C THR A 12 28.73 13.09 -29.51
N PRO A 13 28.65 14.31 -29.01
CA PRO A 13 28.16 14.56 -27.65
C PRO A 13 26.73 14.01 -27.48
N GLN A 14 26.50 13.27 -26.41
CA GLN A 14 25.16 12.87 -25.99
C GLN A 14 24.60 13.92 -25.04
N ARG A 15 23.28 14.12 -25.05
CA ARG A 15 22.58 15.00 -24.10
C ARG A 15 22.92 16.48 -24.33
N THR A 16 22.62 16.93 -25.51
CA THR A 16 22.84 18.31 -25.98
C THR A 16 21.57 19.14 -26.00
N SER A 17 20.49 18.68 -25.27
CA SER A 17 19.25 19.45 -25.21
C SER A 17 19.44 20.78 -24.48
N MET A 18 18.89 21.85 -25.03
CA MET A 18 18.90 23.18 -24.41
C MET A 18 17.99 23.26 -23.18
N LEU A 19 17.05 22.31 -23.03
CA LEU A 19 16.21 22.18 -21.83
C LEU A 19 17.04 21.53 -20.72
N SER A 20 17.56 22.36 -19.83
CA SER A 20 18.29 21.87 -18.65
C SER A 20 17.33 21.18 -17.68
N ASP A 21 17.87 20.29 -16.90
CA ASP A 21 17.25 19.50 -15.84
C ASP A 21 16.47 20.35 -14.84
N ALA A 22 17.15 21.40 -14.32
CA ALA A 22 16.57 22.36 -13.40
C ALA A 22 15.45 23.19 -14.03
N GLN A 23 15.53 23.47 -15.36
CA GLN A 23 14.46 24.17 -16.05
C GLN A 23 13.21 23.30 -16.17
N PHE A 24 13.35 22.02 -16.48
CA PHE A 24 12.21 21.11 -16.54
C PHE A 24 11.44 21.07 -15.21
N VAL A 25 12.14 20.93 -14.08
CA VAL A 25 11.50 20.90 -12.77
C VAL A 25 10.84 22.23 -12.45
N ARG A 26 11.48 23.36 -12.77
CA ARG A 26 10.87 24.69 -12.63
C ARG A 26 9.61 24.83 -13.46
N ASP A 27 9.65 24.45 -14.74
CA ASP A 27 8.48 24.51 -15.63
C ASP A 27 7.30 23.67 -15.10
N MET A 28 7.59 22.53 -14.44
CA MET A 28 6.56 21.70 -13.82
C MET A 28 6.00 22.35 -12.55
N ILE A 29 6.86 22.99 -11.76
CA ILE A 29 6.46 23.64 -10.51
C ILE A 29 5.76 24.99 -10.79
N GLU A 30 6.21 25.77 -11.74
CA GLU A 30 5.68 27.11 -12.07
C GLU A 30 4.54 27.04 -13.09
N GLY A 31 4.43 25.94 -13.82
CA GLY A 31 3.44 25.72 -14.88
C GLY A 31 2.04 25.41 -14.35
N HIS A 32 1.24 24.80 -15.22
CA HIS A 32 -0.13 24.45 -14.88
C HIS A 32 -0.20 23.40 -13.77
N PRO A 33 -0.99 23.59 -12.69
CA PRO A 33 -1.05 22.66 -11.54
C PRO A 33 -1.34 21.22 -11.92
N GLN A 34 -2.19 20.99 -12.92
CA GLN A 34 -2.55 19.67 -13.41
C GLN A 34 -1.32 18.93 -13.99
N THR A 35 -0.40 19.63 -14.67
CA THR A 35 0.82 19.01 -15.21
C THR A 35 1.72 18.48 -14.09
N CYS A 36 1.88 19.24 -13.01
CA CYS A 36 2.62 18.79 -11.83
C CYS A 36 1.96 17.53 -11.22
N TYR A 37 0.64 17.55 -11.04
CA TYR A 37 -0.12 16.41 -10.51
C TYR A 37 0.03 15.16 -11.38
N GLU A 38 -0.11 15.29 -12.70
CA GLU A 38 -0.02 14.18 -13.63
C GLU A 38 1.39 13.58 -13.66
N LEU A 39 2.45 14.40 -13.63
CA LEU A 39 3.83 13.93 -13.72
C LEU A 39 4.39 13.45 -12.37
N PHE A 40 4.13 14.17 -11.29
CA PHE A 40 4.68 13.85 -9.96
C PHE A 40 3.68 13.09 -9.08
N ARG A 41 2.46 12.85 -9.58
CA ARG A 41 1.39 12.11 -8.88
C ARG A 41 0.93 12.78 -7.58
N MET A 42 1.22 14.07 -7.41
CA MET A 42 0.82 14.90 -6.30
C MET A 42 0.79 16.37 -6.72
N ASP A 43 0.06 17.20 -5.97
CA ASP A 43 0.07 18.64 -6.21
C ASP A 43 1.41 19.30 -5.88
N LYS A 44 1.59 20.53 -6.37
CA LYS A 44 2.83 21.30 -6.22
C LYS A 44 3.22 21.50 -4.76
N GLU A 45 2.26 21.86 -3.91
CA GLU A 45 2.52 22.16 -2.51
C GLU A 45 2.99 20.90 -1.77
N THR A 46 2.32 19.79 -1.98
CA THR A 46 2.69 18.47 -1.44
C THR A 46 4.09 18.04 -1.89
N PHE A 47 4.43 18.30 -3.16
CA PHE A 47 5.76 18.00 -3.71
C PHE A 47 6.84 18.87 -3.05
N MET A 48 6.64 20.18 -2.96
CA MET A 48 7.61 21.09 -2.35
C MET A 48 7.83 20.80 -0.88
N ASN A 49 6.74 20.56 -0.14
CA ASN A 49 6.81 20.19 1.28
C ASN A 49 7.54 18.86 1.47
N LEU A 50 7.38 17.89 0.55
CA LEU A 50 8.15 16.64 0.57
C LEU A 50 9.65 16.90 0.39
N CYS A 51 10.03 17.68 -0.61
CA CYS A 51 11.42 18.01 -0.87
C CYS A 51 12.06 18.70 0.33
N ASP A 52 11.39 19.69 0.90
CA ASP A 52 11.83 20.40 2.10
C ASP A 52 11.98 19.47 3.31
N HIS A 53 11.03 18.58 3.53
CA HIS A 53 11.09 17.61 4.61
C HIS A 53 12.29 16.67 4.45
N LEU A 54 12.48 16.12 3.24
CA LEU A 54 13.60 15.23 2.95
C LEU A 54 14.96 15.91 3.09
N LYS A 55 15.06 17.21 2.76
CA LYS A 55 16.26 18.02 3.01
C LYS A 55 16.54 18.17 4.51
N ARG A 56 15.53 18.60 5.27
CA ARG A 56 15.72 18.99 6.69
C ARG A 56 15.85 17.80 7.63
N HIS A 57 15.13 16.72 7.38
CA HIS A 57 14.98 15.63 8.34
C HIS A 57 15.59 14.29 7.87
N GLU A 58 15.77 14.10 6.55
CA GLU A 58 16.20 12.83 6.01
C GLU A 58 17.59 12.87 5.35
N ASN A 59 18.37 13.93 5.61
CA ASN A 59 19.73 14.12 5.11
C ASN A 59 19.84 13.96 3.57
N LEU A 60 18.80 14.33 2.83
CA LEU A 60 18.89 14.43 1.38
C LEU A 60 19.40 15.82 1.04
N GLN A 61 20.53 15.91 0.34
CA GLN A 61 21.21 17.20 0.08
C GLN A 61 21.36 17.46 -1.41
N ASP A 62 21.37 18.75 -1.75
CA ASP A 62 21.73 19.19 -3.08
C ASP A 62 23.18 18.78 -3.39
N THR A 63 23.41 18.33 -4.58
CA THR A 63 24.76 18.11 -5.11
C THR A 63 25.14 19.25 -6.05
N ARG A 64 26.41 19.28 -6.52
CA ARG A 64 26.88 20.31 -7.45
C ARG A 64 26.02 20.40 -8.71
N PHE A 65 25.41 19.28 -9.16
CA PHE A 65 24.75 19.18 -10.46
C PHE A 65 23.28 18.74 -10.38
N VAL A 66 22.79 18.34 -9.22
CA VAL A 66 21.42 17.83 -9.03
C VAL A 66 20.87 18.36 -7.73
N THR A 67 19.76 19.07 -7.77
CA THR A 67 19.04 19.52 -6.58
C THR A 67 18.19 18.39 -5.99
N VAL A 68 17.71 18.55 -4.77
CA VAL A 68 16.81 17.57 -4.16
C VAL A 68 15.49 17.49 -4.92
N GLU A 69 14.95 18.63 -5.35
CA GLU A 69 13.72 18.67 -6.14
C GLU A 69 13.86 17.86 -7.43
N GLU A 70 14.99 17.98 -8.08
CA GLU A 70 15.31 17.23 -9.29
C GLU A 70 15.46 15.73 -9.00
N ALA A 71 16.17 15.36 -7.94
CA ALA A 71 16.33 13.97 -7.51
C ALA A 71 14.98 13.32 -7.17
N VAL A 72 14.10 14.05 -6.46
CA VAL A 72 12.74 13.60 -6.12
C VAL A 72 11.88 13.50 -7.35
N ALA A 73 11.94 14.46 -8.28
CA ALA A 73 11.23 14.44 -9.56
C ALA A 73 11.63 13.22 -10.40
N MET A 74 12.94 12.92 -10.54
CA MET A 74 13.41 11.71 -11.20
C MET A 74 12.84 10.43 -10.56
N PHE A 75 12.80 10.37 -9.23
CA PHE A 75 12.25 9.23 -8.50
C PHE A 75 10.76 9.06 -8.77
N LEU A 76 9.99 10.15 -8.68
CA LEU A 76 8.53 10.13 -8.90
C LEU A 76 8.16 9.74 -10.33
N LEU A 77 8.90 10.22 -11.33
CA LEU A 77 8.70 9.79 -12.72
C LEU A 77 8.92 8.28 -12.89
N ILE A 78 9.94 7.72 -12.24
CA ILE A 78 10.21 6.28 -12.32
C ILE A 78 9.09 5.47 -11.66
N VAL A 79 8.71 5.81 -10.41
CA VAL A 79 7.71 5.01 -9.69
C VAL A 79 6.28 5.29 -10.16
N GLY A 80 5.98 6.55 -10.53
CA GLY A 80 4.66 7.04 -10.93
C GLY A 80 4.28 6.73 -12.38
N HIS A 81 5.25 6.39 -13.23
CA HIS A 81 4.98 6.08 -14.65
C HIS A 81 5.67 4.82 -15.14
N ASN A 82 6.43 4.16 -14.26
CA ASN A 82 7.21 2.96 -14.60
C ASN A 82 8.16 3.16 -15.80
N VAL A 83 8.72 4.36 -15.95
CA VAL A 83 9.66 4.66 -17.02
C VAL A 83 11.05 4.10 -16.72
N ARG A 84 11.76 3.69 -17.77
CA ARG A 84 13.13 3.19 -17.59
C ARG A 84 14.08 4.34 -17.23
N MET A 85 15.08 4.07 -16.38
CA MET A 85 16.07 5.06 -15.95
C MET A 85 16.77 5.75 -17.13
N ARG A 86 16.97 5.08 -18.27
CA ARG A 86 17.57 5.70 -19.47
C ARG A 86 16.70 6.79 -20.07
N VAL A 87 15.36 6.66 -19.99
CA VAL A 87 14.42 7.69 -20.45
C VAL A 87 14.49 8.92 -19.55
N VAL A 88 14.54 8.68 -18.22
CA VAL A 88 14.74 9.75 -17.24
C VAL A 88 16.12 10.41 -17.42
N ALA A 89 17.16 9.61 -17.66
CA ALA A 89 18.51 10.11 -17.93
C ALA A 89 18.57 11.02 -19.15
N ASP A 90 17.85 10.68 -20.22
CA ASP A 90 17.73 11.51 -21.40
C ASP A 90 16.92 12.78 -21.11
N ARG A 91 15.79 12.66 -20.42
CA ARG A 91 14.95 13.81 -20.07
C ARG A 91 15.66 14.82 -19.16
N PHE A 92 16.43 14.34 -18.19
CA PHE A 92 17.18 15.16 -17.23
C PHE A 92 18.64 15.40 -17.65
N GLN A 93 19.02 15.09 -18.86
CA GLN A 93 20.36 15.29 -19.41
C GLN A 93 21.50 14.75 -18.51
N HIS A 94 21.19 13.75 -17.65
CA HIS A 94 22.14 13.08 -16.76
C HIS A 94 22.53 11.68 -17.23
N SER A 95 23.62 11.14 -16.68
CA SER A 95 23.97 9.74 -16.90
C SER A 95 22.98 8.79 -16.22
N THR A 96 22.80 7.60 -16.77
CA THR A 96 21.98 6.56 -16.12
C THR A 96 22.53 6.17 -14.74
N GLU A 97 23.84 6.31 -14.52
CA GLU A 97 24.48 6.11 -13.23
C GLU A 97 24.06 7.20 -12.24
N THR A 98 24.05 8.48 -12.67
CA THR A 98 23.58 9.61 -11.86
C THR A 98 22.13 9.40 -11.42
N VAL A 99 21.24 9.08 -12.37
CA VAL A 99 19.82 8.76 -12.06
C VAL A 99 19.70 7.59 -11.08
N ALA A 100 20.47 6.51 -11.30
CA ALA A 100 20.43 5.33 -10.42
C ALA A 100 20.92 5.64 -9.00
N ARG A 101 21.91 6.51 -8.85
CA ARG A 101 22.43 6.97 -7.57
C ARG A 101 21.37 7.79 -6.82
N HIS A 102 20.79 8.81 -7.45
CA HIS A 102 19.76 9.64 -6.82
C HIS A 102 18.47 8.88 -6.56
N PHE A 103 18.06 7.98 -7.45
CA PHE A 103 16.95 7.03 -7.15
C PHE A 103 17.18 6.23 -5.87
N LYS A 104 18.40 5.73 -5.65
CA LYS A 104 18.76 5.00 -4.43
C LYS A 104 18.75 5.90 -3.20
N GLU A 105 19.21 7.13 -3.30
CA GLU A 105 19.27 8.10 -2.21
C GLU A 105 17.86 8.53 -1.78
N VAL A 106 17.01 8.95 -2.72
CA VAL A 106 15.61 9.32 -2.46
C VAL A 106 14.82 8.14 -1.87
N ARG A 107 14.96 6.94 -2.46
CA ARG A 107 14.32 5.73 -1.92
C ARG A 107 14.72 5.48 -0.45
N ARG A 108 16.01 5.67 -0.09
CA ARG A 108 16.48 5.49 1.29
C ARG A 108 15.91 6.55 2.22
N ALA A 109 15.86 7.80 1.77
CA ALA A 109 15.25 8.89 2.53
C ALA A 109 13.77 8.62 2.78
N LEU A 110 13.01 8.21 1.74
CA LEU A 110 11.60 7.82 1.89
C LEU A 110 11.41 6.63 2.84
N CYS A 111 12.30 5.62 2.81
CA CYS A 111 12.20 4.51 3.76
C CYS A 111 12.50 4.93 5.21
N ARG A 112 13.33 5.97 5.43
CA ARG A 112 13.53 6.53 6.79
C ARG A 112 12.29 7.31 7.23
N LEU A 113 11.76 8.17 6.38
CA LEU A 113 10.48 8.86 6.61
C LEU A 113 9.34 7.86 6.86
N GLY A 114 9.35 6.73 6.16
CA GLY A 114 8.39 5.66 6.34
C GLY A 114 8.35 5.09 7.76
N LYS A 115 9.46 5.08 8.49
CA LYS A 115 9.49 4.65 9.89
C LYS A 115 8.68 5.55 10.82
N ILE A 116 8.44 6.80 10.41
CA ILE A 116 7.64 7.78 11.14
C ILE A 116 6.20 7.77 10.65
N LEU A 117 5.98 7.67 9.34
CA LEU A 117 4.65 7.78 8.73
C LEU A 117 3.88 6.46 8.68
N ILE A 118 4.60 5.32 8.58
CA ILE A 118 3.98 3.99 8.57
C ILE A 118 4.04 3.45 10.00
N CYS A 119 3.21 4.01 10.83
CA CYS A 119 3.02 3.59 12.22
C CYS A 119 1.55 3.78 12.60
N PRO A 120 1.04 3.04 13.58
CA PRO A 120 -0.29 3.33 14.12
C PRO A 120 -0.31 4.76 14.64
N ASN A 121 -1.34 5.52 14.30
CA ASN A 121 -1.58 6.80 14.95
C ASN A 121 -1.73 6.51 16.44
N ASN A 122 -0.74 6.98 17.21
CA ASN A 122 -0.73 6.74 18.62
C ASN A 122 -2.02 7.25 19.26
N MET A 123 -2.83 6.27 19.70
CA MET A 123 -3.57 6.36 20.92
C MET A 123 -4.52 7.54 21.07
N THR A 124 -5.51 7.60 20.24
CA THR A 124 -6.77 7.99 20.80
C THR A 124 -7.54 6.70 21.09
N ASN A 125 -7.97 6.49 22.35
CA ASN A 125 -9.01 5.50 22.67
C ASN A 125 -10.34 5.83 21.97
N GLU A 126 -10.33 6.82 21.13
CA GLU A 126 -11.46 7.35 20.40
C GLU A 126 -11.82 6.43 19.22
N VAL A 127 -13.12 6.29 19.03
CA VAL A 127 -13.65 5.59 17.86
C VAL A 127 -13.29 6.38 16.61
N SER A 128 -12.79 5.72 15.58
CA SER A 128 -12.55 6.38 14.29
C SER A 128 -13.81 7.11 13.80
N SER A 129 -13.66 8.34 13.34
CA SER A 129 -14.76 9.15 12.80
C SER A 129 -15.48 8.43 11.64
N TYR A 130 -14.76 7.67 10.83
CA TYR A 130 -15.32 6.85 9.77
C TYR A 130 -16.29 5.78 10.30
N VAL A 131 -15.93 5.10 11.39
CA VAL A 131 -16.79 4.11 12.04
C VAL A 131 -17.94 4.82 12.76
N ALA A 132 -17.65 5.85 13.53
CA ALA A 132 -18.64 6.56 14.37
C ALA A 132 -19.76 7.24 13.55
N SER A 133 -19.43 7.75 12.36
CA SER A 133 -20.40 8.46 11.51
C SER A 133 -21.30 7.53 10.68
N ASN A 134 -21.00 6.23 10.61
CA ASN A 134 -21.73 5.29 9.77
C ASN A 134 -22.54 4.28 10.60
N PRO A 135 -23.89 4.30 10.57
CA PRO A 135 -24.75 3.39 11.33
C PRO A 135 -24.60 1.92 10.89
N LYS A 136 -23.98 1.64 9.75
CA LYS A 136 -23.62 0.30 9.31
C LYS A 136 -22.53 -0.31 10.21
N TYR A 137 -21.64 0.53 10.75
CA TYR A 137 -20.48 0.12 11.53
C TYR A 137 -20.61 0.43 13.02
N PHE A 138 -21.19 1.57 13.38
CA PHE A 138 -21.39 1.93 14.78
C PHE A 138 -22.74 1.45 15.28
N PRO A 139 -22.82 0.93 16.52
CA PRO A 139 -21.76 0.78 17.53
C PRO A 139 -20.96 -0.53 17.46
N TRP A 140 -21.20 -1.38 16.46
CA TRP A 140 -20.74 -2.77 16.37
C TRP A 140 -19.22 -2.91 16.31
N PHE A 141 -18.58 -2.09 15.50
CA PHE A 141 -17.14 -2.10 15.26
C PHE A 141 -16.42 -0.91 15.89
N LYS A 142 -16.95 -0.36 17.00
CA LYS A 142 -16.36 0.80 17.67
C LYS A 142 -14.91 0.58 18.14
N ASP A 143 -14.54 -0.66 18.41
CA ASP A 143 -13.20 -1.03 18.88
C ASP A 143 -12.28 -1.51 17.76
N CYS A 144 -12.75 -1.45 16.51
CA CYS A 144 -11.95 -1.72 15.32
C CYS A 144 -11.04 -0.53 15.01
N ILE A 145 -9.73 -0.78 14.87
CA ILE A 145 -8.72 0.25 14.61
C ILE A 145 -8.25 0.30 13.15
N GLY A 146 -8.64 -0.69 12.34
CA GLY A 146 -8.24 -0.76 10.94
C GLY A 146 -8.42 -2.15 10.35
N ALA A 147 -7.81 -2.37 9.19
CA ALA A 147 -7.87 -3.64 8.47
C ALA A 147 -6.47 -4.13 8.11
N ILE A 148 -6.30 -5.45 8.03
CA ILE A 148 -5.08 -6.12 7.56
C ILE A 148 -5.42 -7.02 6.39
N ASP A 149 -4.54 -6.98 5.37
CA ASP A 149 -4.65 -7.86 4.21
C ASP A 149 -3.31 -8.04 3.50
N GLY A 150 -3.22 -9.10 2.68
CA GLY A 150 -2.12 -9.32 1.76
C GLY A 150 -2.42 -8.74 0.38
N THR A 151 -1.39 -8.38 -0.36
CA THR A 151 -1.53 -8.02 -1.76
C THR A 151 -0.32 -8.48 -2.56
N HIS A 152 -0.58 -8.93 -3.79
CA HIS A 152 0.47 -9.28 -4.73
C HIS A 152 0.99 -8.06 -5.47
N ILE A 153 2.30 -7.86 -5.41
CA ILE A 153 3.01 -6.83 -6.15
C ILE A 153 3.96 -7.52 -7.13
N SER A 154 3.95 -7.06 -8.39
CA SER A 154 4.86 -7.59 -9.40
C SER A 154 6.30 -7.63 -8.88
N ALA A 155 7.02 -8.71 -9.17
CA ALA A 155 8.41 -8.88 -8.80
C ALA A 155 9.25 -9.29 -10.00
N TRP A 156 10.52 -8.95 -9.96
CA TRP A 156 11.51 -9.52 -10.86
C TRP A 156 12.48 -10.37 -10.04
N VAL A 157 12.65 -11.62 -10.45
CA VAL A 157 13.62 -12.55 -9.83
C VAL A 157 14.34 -13.33 -10.92
N PRO A 158 15.63 -13.73 -10.70
CA PRO A 158 16.35 -14.62 -11.59
C PRO A 158 15.60 -15.93 -11.83
N ALA A 159 15.86 -16.57 -12.98
CA ALA A 159 15.11 -17.74 -13.43
C ALA A 159 15.12 -18.91 -12.43
N ASP A 160 16.22 -19.10 -11.74
CA ASP A 160 16.43 -20.13 -10.70
C ASP A 160 15.54 -19.94 -9.46
N ARG A 161 15.04 -18.75 -9.22
CA ARG A 161 14.18 -18.40 -8.06
C ARG A 161 12.71 -18.17 -8.42
N GLN A 162 12.35 -18.20 -9.69
CA GLN A 162 11.00 -17.85 -10.13
C GLN A 162 9.91 -18.77 -9.59
N THR A 163 10.20 -20.03 -9.31
CA THR A 163 9.21 -21.01 -8.85
C THR A 163 8.51 -20.57 -7.56
N ALA A 164 9.25 -20.04 -6.58
CA ALA A 164 8.71 -19.57 -5.32
C ALA A 164 7.91 -18.26 -5.45
N PHE A 165 8.19 -17.45 -6.48
CA PHE A 165 7.54 -16.17 -6.73
C PHE A 165 6.40 -16.24 -7.74
N ARG A 166 6.19 -17.42 -8.36
CA ARG A 166 5.19 -17.61 -9.42
C ARG A 166 3.84 -17.97 -8.82
N ASP A 167 2.97 -16.98 -8.68
CA ASP A 167 1.56 -17.20 -8.38
C ASP A 167 0.76 -17.20 -9.68
N ARG A 168 -0.08 -18.26 -9.88
CA ARG A 168 -0.91 -18.52 -11.07
C ARG A 168 -0.13 -18.46 -12.40
N LYS A 169 0.28 -17.34 -12.90
CA LYS A 169 1.09 -17.17 -14.14
C LYS A 169 2.04 -15.98 -14.06
N VAL A 170 1.99 -15.22 -12.95
CA VAL A 170 2.73 -13.98 -12.79
C VAL A 170 3.76 -14.13 -11.67
N ILE A 171 4.90 -13.47 -11.83
CA ILE A 171 5.94 -13.43 -10.78
C ILE A 171 5.62 -12.24 -9.87
N THR A 172 5.29 -12.54 -8.63
CA THR A 172 4.89 -11.55 -7.63
C THR A 172 5.65 -11.73 -6.32
N GLN A 173 5.67 -10.69 -5.51
CA GLN A 173 5.96 -10.75 -4.09
C GLN A 173 4.67 -10.54 -3.30
N ASN A 174 4.48 -11.29 -2.22
CA ASN A 174 3.41 -11.02 -1.28
C ASN A 174 3.83 -9.90 -0.34
N VAL A 175 2.92 -8.95 -0.14
CA VAL A 175 3.10 -7.79 0.74
C VAL A 175 1.92 -7.69 1.67
N MET A 176 2.14 -7.94 2.96
CA MET A 176 1.13 -7.74 3.98
C MET A 176 1.15 -6.30 4.48
N CYS A 177 -0.04 -5.69 4.57
CA CYS A 177 -0.19 -4.35 5.11
C CYS A 177 -1.31 -4.27 6.14
N ALA A 178 -1.19 -3.32 7.06
CA ALA A 178 -2.31 -2.82 7.85
C ALA A 178 -2.59 -1.38 7.46
N CYS A 179 -3.86 -0.97 7.49
CA CYS A 179 -4.26 0.42 7.33
C CYS A 179 -5.28 0.84 8.40
N ASN A 180 -5.36 2.14 8.66
CA ASN A 180 -6.42 2.75 9.44
C ASN A 180 -7.60 3.17 8.53
N PHE A 181 -8.65 3.73 9.14
CA PHE A 181 -9.84 4.18 8.40
C PHE A 181 -9.67 5.52 7.68
N ASP A 182 -8.54 6.19 7.82
CA ASP A 182 -8.16 7.36 7.02
C ASP A 182 -7.43 6.97 5.72
N MET A 183 -7.42 5.67 5.38
CA MET A 183 -6.71 5.10 4.24
C MET A 183 -5.18 5.30 4.31
N MET A 184 -4.61 5.30 5.50
CA MET A 184 -3.16 5.36 5.70
C MET A 184 -2.59 4.00 6.10
N PHE A 185 -1.50 3.60 5.48
CA PHE A 185 -0.79 2.39 5.90
C PHE A 185 -0.16 2.59 7.28
N THR A 186 -0.45 1.70 8.20
CA THR A 186 0.09 1.70 9.57
C THR A 186 1.16 0.62 9.76
N PHE A 187 1.24 -0.32 8.82
CA PHE A 187 2.26 -1.36 8.79
C PHE A 187 2.44 -1.88 7.36
N VAL A 188 3.68 -2.21 6.98
CA VAL A 188 4.02 -2.77 5.66
C VAL A 188 5.11 -3.82 5.82
N TYR A 189 4.80 -5.06 5.48
CA TYR A 189 5.71 -6.19 5.50
C TYR A 189 5.87 -6.76 4.09
N ALA A 190 6.94 -6.37 3.40
CA ALA A 190 7.19 -6.66 2.00
C ALA A 190 8.38 -7.57 1.78
N GLY A 191 8.37 -8.33 0.67
CA GLY A 191 9.51 -9.13 0.21
C GLY A 191 9.33 -10.62 0.37
N TRP A 192 8.13 -11.08 0.72
CA TRP A 192 7.77 -12.48 0.73
C TRP A 192 7.59 -13.03 -0.69
N GLU A 193 7.81 -14.31 -0.83
CA GLU A 193 7.57 -15.04 -2.07
C GLU A 193 6.09 -14.98 -2.45
N GLY A 194 5.76 -14.81 -3.74
CA GLY A 194 4.38 -14.70 -4.20
C GLY A 194 3.51 -15.93 -3.90
N THR A 195 4.12 -17.11 -3.71
CA THR A 195 3.41 -18.33 -3.30
C THR A 195 3.20 -18.44 -1.79
N ALA A 196 3.73 -17.51 -0.99
CA ALA A 196 3.54 -17.51 0.46
C ALA A 196 2.09 -17.19 0.79
N ASN A 197 1.45 -18.05 1.58
CA ASN A 197 0.10 -17.84 2.10
C ASN A 197 0.09 -16.68 3.10
N ASP A 198 -0.94 -15.83 3.05
CA ASP A 198 -1.08 -14.65 3.90
C ASP A 198 -1.03 -14.98 5.39
N ALA A 199 -1.64 -16.10 5.81
CA ALA A 199 -1.55 -16.55 7.20
C ALA A 199 -0.11 -16.85 7.63
N ARG A 200 0.73 -17.40 6.74
CA ARG A 200 2.16 -17.63 7.03
C ARG A 200 2.93 -16.32 7.18
N VAL A 201 2.69 -15.37 6.26
CA VAL A 201 3.32 -14.04 6.32
C VAL A 201 2.92 -13.31 7.59
N PHE A 202 1.64 -13.39 7.95
CA PHE A 202 1.09 -12.80 9.15
C PHE A 202 1.72 -13.37 10.43
N LEU A 203 1.79 -14.68 10.54
CA LEU A 203 2.36 -15.33 11.71
C LEU A 203 3.85 -15.06 11.86
N ASP A 204 4.58 -15.03 10.76
CA ASP A 204 5.98 -14.61 10.77
C ASP A 204 6.12 -13.16 11.25
N ALA A 205 5.24 -12.25 10.81
CA ALA A 205 5.24 -10.86 11.27
C ALA A 205 4.95 -10.72 12.78
N LEU A 206 4.07 -11.56 13.33
CA LEU A 206 3.73 -11.56 14.75
C LEU A 206 4.82 -12.17 15.63
N THR A 207 5.56 -13.15 15.11
CA THR A 207 6.54 -13.93 15.89
C THR A 207 7.96 -13.39 15.82
N ARG A 208 8.27 -12.53 14.85
CA ARG A 208 9.59 -11.90 14.70
C ARG A 208 9.66 -10.54 15.38
N PRO A 209 10.37 -10.38 16.49
CA PRO A 209 10.50 -9.09 17.16
C PRO A 209 11.08 -7.98 16.27
N GLU A 210 11.97 -8.34 15.32
CA GLU A 210 12.63 -7.38 14.42
C GLU A 210 11.65 -6.72 13.44
N VAL A 211 10.52 -7.35 13.17
CA VAL A 211 9.46 -6.82 12.29
C VAL A 211 8.69 -5.70 12.98
N ASN A 212 8.68 -5.70 14.33
CA ASN A 212 8.02 -4.69 15.15
C ASN A 212 6.55 -4.46 14.74
N PHE A 213 5.78 -5.59 14.68
CA PHE A 213 4.36 -5.53 14.32
C PHE A 213 3.58 -4.67 15.31
N PRO A 214 2.70 -3.77 14.86
CA PRO A 214 1.92 -2.88 15.72
C PRO A 214 0.73 -3.62 16.33
N TRP A 215 0.94 -4.28 17.46
CA TRP A 215 -0.12 -4.95 18.17
C TRP A 215 -1.23 -3.98 18.60
N PRO A 216 -2.51 -4.34 18.43
CA PRO A 216 -3.61 -3.53 18.96
C PRO A 216 -3.54 -3.48 20.49
N SER A 217 -3.94 -2.36 21.09
CA SER A 217 -4.08 -2.23 22.52
C SER A 217 -5.23 -3.14 23.02
N GLU A 218 -5.25 -3.40 24.32
CA GLU A 218 -6.28 -4.25 24.95
C GLU A 218 -7.69 -3.79 24.56
N GLY A 219 -8.54 -4.74 24.18
CA GLY A 219 -9.91 -4.49 23.74
C GLY A 219 -10.04 -3.94 22.31
N LYS A 220 -8.94 -3.62 21.62
CA LYS A 220 -8.95 -3.16 20.22
C LYS A 220 -8.58 -4.32 19.29
N TYR A 221 -9.01 -4.21 18.01
CA TYR A 221 -8.73 -5.23 17.01
C TYR A 221 -8.68 -4.68 15.60
N TYR A 222 -8.02 -5.43 14.73
CA TYR A 222 -8.10 -5.27 13.26
C TYR A 222 -9.14 -6.25 12.70
N VAL A 223 -9.87 -5.83 11.67
CA VAL A 223 -10.61 -6.77 10.82
C VAL A 223 -9.65 -7.40 9.82
N VAL A 224 -9.73 -8.72 9.68
CA VAL A 224 -8.85 -9.53 8.83
C VAL A 224 -9.67 -10.45 7.94
N ASP A 225 -9.05 -11.01 6.89
CA ASP A 225 -9.71 -11.96 6.02
C ASP A 225 -9.95 -13.34 6.68
N SER A 226 -10.78 -14.17 6.06
CA SER A 226 -11.13 -15.52 6.51
C SER A 226 -9.94 -16.47 6.59
N GLY A 227 -8.88 -16.22 5.84
CA GLY A 227 -7.62 -16.96 5.88
C GLY A 227 -6.78 -16.76 7.15
N TYR A 228 -7.03 -15.67 7.87
CA TYR A 228 -6.28 -15.33 9.08
C TYR A 228 -6.83 -16.06 10.33
N PRO A 229 -5.99 -16.29 11.34
CA PRO A 229 -6.44 -16.91 12.59
C PRO A 229 -7.33 -15.96 13.40
N CYS A 230 -8.34 -16.52 14.08
CA CYS A 230 -9.16 -15.79 15.04
C CYS A 230 -8.43 -15.80 16.39
N ILE A 231 -7.75 -14.74 16.73
CA ILE A 231 -6.97 -14.57 17.96
C ILE A 231 -7.16 -13.17 18.51
N SER A 232 -6.80 -12.94 19.77
CA SER A 232 -6.94 -11.62 20.40
C SER A 232 -6.32 -10.51 19.55
N GLY A 233 -7.11 -9.48 19.27
CA GLY A 233 -6.71 -8.35 18.43
C GLY A 233 -6.95 -8.54 16.93
N PHE A 234 -7.46 -9.70 16.46
CA PHE A 234 -7.71 -9.96 15.04
C PHE A 234 -9.05 -10.65 14.84
N LEU A 235 -9.97 -9.97 14.19
CA LEU A 235 -11.36 -10.38 14.02
C LEU A 235 -11.61 -10.82 12.56
N PRO A 236 -11.62 -12.15 12.27
CA PRO A 236 -11.99 -12.67 10.96
C PRO A 236 -13.51 -12.85 10.84
N PRO A 237 -14.04 -12.96 9.60
CA PRO A 237 -15.44 -13.31 9.34
C PRO A 237 -15.74 -14.77 9.74
N TYR A 238 -17.03 -15.13 9.73
CA TYR A 238 -17.45 -16.52 9.84
C TYR A 238 -17.14 -17.30 8.57
N ARG A 239 -16.45 -18.42 8.71
CA ARG A 239 -16.18 -19.33 7.60
C ARG A 239 -17.44 -20.12 7.22
N GLY A 240 -17.57 -20.40 5.91
CA GLY A 240 -18.69 -21.18 5.39
C GLY A 240 -20.01 -20.41 5.23
N GLU A 241 -20.02 -19.12 5.49
CA GLU A 241 -21.15 -18.21 5.27
C GLU A 241 -20.79 -17.21 4.13
N ARG A 242 -21.81 -16.65 3.45
CA ARG A 242 -21.57 -15.61 2.43
C ARG A 242 -20.72 -14.48 2.97
N TYR A 243 -19.76 -14.05 2.19
CA TYR A 243 -18.80 -13.05 2.63
C TYR A 243 -18.53 -11.92 1.63
N HIS A 244 -18.47 -12.25 0.31
CA HIS A 244 -18.12 -11.25 -0.69
C HIS A 244 -19.26 -10.25 -0.91
N LEU A 245 -18.93 -8.94 -0.97
CA LEU A 245 -19.92 -7.87 -1.16
C LEU A 245 -20.75 -8.05 -2.45
N GLN A 246 -20.17 -8.67 -3.47
CA GLN A 246 -20.87 -8.97 -4.72
C GLN A 246 -22.05 -9.93 -4.55
N GLU A 247 -21.98 -10.85 -3.58
CA GLU A 247 -23.04 -11.82 -3.27
C GLU A 247 -24.29 -11.17 -2.67
N TYR A 248 -24.13 -9.94 -2.13
CA TYR A 248 -25.22 -9.17 -1.53
C TYR A 248 -25.84 -8.12 -2.48
N ARG A 249 -25.39 -8.05 -3.74
CA ARG A 249 -25.96 -7.12 -4.71
C ARG A 249 -27.36 -7.57 -5.17
N GLY A 250 -28.32 -6.63 -5.10
CA GLY A 250 -29.72 -6.83 -5.53
C GLY A 250 -30.70 -7.01 -4.37
N ARG A 251 -31.98 -6.61 -4.62
CA ARG A 251 -33.05 -6.59 -3.60
C ARG A 251 -33.34 -7.94 -2.92
N ARG A 252 -32.99 -9.08 -3.53
CA ARG A 252 -33.23 -10.44 -3.01
C ARG A 252 -32.05 -11.03 -2.28
N ASN A 253 -30.92 -10.36 -2.20
CA ASN A 253 -29.67 -10.90 -1.68
C ASN A 253 -29.31 -10.31 -0.29
N GLN A 254 -30.31 -9.83 0.45
CA GLN A 254 -30.09 -9.35 1.83
C GLN A 254 -29.65 -10.49 2.77
N PRO A 255 -28.89 -10.16 3.83
CA PRO A 255 -28.53 -11.16 4.85
C PRO A 255 -29.78 -11.74 5.53
N ILE A 256 -29.86 -13.08 5.61
CA ILE A 256 -30.98 -13.82 6.19
C ILE A 256 -30.67 -14.43 7.57
N ARG A 257 -29.40 -14.34 8.01
CA ARG A 257 -28.93 -14.85 9.30
C ARG A 257 -27.95 -13.89 9.95
N TYR A 258 -27.80 -13.98 11.28
CA TYR A 258 -26.90 -13.10 12.03
C TYR A 258 -25.43 -13.19 11.56
N LYS A 259 -24.94 -14.38 11.19
CA LYS A 259 -23.58 -14.56 10.66
C LYS A 259 -23.39 -13.90 9.30
N GLU A 260 -24.39 -13.98 8.43
CA GLU A 260 -24.34 -13.32 7.13
C GLU A 260 -24.36 -11.80 7.27
N LEU A 261 -25.18 -11.26 8.19
CA LEU A 261 -25.20 -9.81 8.45
C LEU A 261 -23.88 -9.33 8.98
N PHE A 262 -23.28 -10.09 9.90
CA PHE A 262 -21.93 -9.79 10.39
C PHE A 262 -20.92 -9.81 9.26
N ASN A 263 -20.87 -10.88 8.46
CA ASN A 263 -19.94 -11.01 7.34
C ASN A 263 -20.10 -9.89 6.32
N TYR A 264 -21.32 -9.52 5.98
CA TYR A 264 -21.60 -8.40 5.07
C TYR A 264 -21.00 -7.07 5.59
N ARG A 265 -21.26 -6.72 6.86
CA ARG A 265 -20.75 -5.49 7.46
C ARG A 265 -19.25 -5.54 7.69
N HIS A 266 -18.72 -6.69 8.12
CA HIS A 266 -17.30 -6.95 8.28
C HIS A 266 -16.53 -6.80 6.94
N SER A 267 -17.00 -7.46 5.87
CA SER A 267 -16.42 -7.37 4.54
C SER A 267 -16.41 -5.93 4.03
N SER A 268 -17.53 -5.22 4.22
CA SER A 268 -17.64 -3.81 3.85
C SER A 268 -16.64 -2.92 4.61
N LEU A 269 -16.43 -3.19 5.90
CA LEU A 269 -15.45 -2.46 6.71
C LEU A 269 -14.01 -2.79 6.29
N ARG A 270 -13.70 -4.09 6.03
CA ARG A 270 -12.39 -4.54 5.57
C ARG A 270 -12.01 -4.00 4.18
N ASN A 271 -13.00 -3.70 3.34
CA ASN A 271 -12.76 -3.13 2.02
C ASN A 271 -11.91 -1.83 2.03
N ILE A 272 -11.70 -1.22 3.19
CA ILE A 272 -10.80 -0.08 3.34
C ILE A 272 -9.36 -0.40 2.90
N ILE A 273 -8.83 -1.59 3.23
CA ILE A 273 -7.47 -1.99 2.86
C ILE A 273 -7.37 -2.26 1.35
N GLU A 274 -8.39 -2.85 0.75
CA GLU A 274 -8.44 -3.06 -0.71
C GLU A 274 -8.46 -1.73 -1.46
N ARG A 275 -9.19 -0.73 -0.96
CA ARG A 275 -9.17 0.64 -1.49
C ARG A 275 -7.78 1.29 -1.35
N CYS A 276 -7.09 1.10 -0.22
CA CYS A 276 -5.70 1.55 -0.06
C CYS A 276 -4.78 0.94 -1.12
N PHE A 277 -4.89 -0.37 -1.37
CA PHE A 277 -4.12 -1.03 -2.43
C PHE A 277 -4.49 -0.53 -3.83
N GLY A 278 -5.77 -0.27 -4.07
CA GLY A 278 -6.25 0.32 -5.32
C GLY A 278 -5.60 1.68 -5.61
N VAL A 279 -5.64 2.61 -4.65
CA VAL A 279 -4.99 3.92 -4.75
C VAL A 279 -3.49 3.75 -4.94
N LEU A 280 -2.83 2.92 -4.13
CA LEU A 280 -1.39 2.70 -4.17
C LEU A 280 -0.93 2.20 -5.55
N LYS A 281 -1.55 1.13 -6.06
CA LYS A 281 -1.20 0.52 -7.36
C LYS A 281 -1.55 1.41 -8.55
N THR A 282 -2.60 2.23 -8.46
CA THR A 282 -2.97 3.19 -9.51
C THR A 282 -2.03 4.38 -9.53
N ARG A 283 -1.64 4.89 -8.37
CA ARG A 283 -0.70 6.00 -8.27
C ARG A 283 0.73 5.62 -8.68
N PHE A 284 1.15 4.40 -8.36
CA PHE A 284 2.51 3.92 -8.61
C PHE A 284 2.54 2.66 -9.48
N PRO A 285 2.38 2.79 -10.82
CA PRO A 285 2.39 1.66 -11.77
C PRO A 285 3.62 0.76 -11.70
N ILE A 286 4.74 1.21 -11.14
CA ILE A 286 5.92 0.36 -10.89
C ILE A 286 5.58 -0.88 -10.06
N LEU A 287 4.56 -0.79 -9.18
CA LEU A 287 4.11 -1.90 -8.34
C LEU A 287 3.33 -2.97 -9.13
N ARG A 288 2.75 -2.60 -10.29
CA ARG A 288 2.07 -3.53 -11.19
C ARG A 288 3.04 -4.19 -12.19
N MET A 289 4.18 -3.55 -12.47
CA MET A 289 5.17 -4.03 -13.44
C MET A 289 6.59 -3.71 -12.95
N MET A 290 7.07 -4.46 -11.97
CA MET A 290 8.39 -4.22 -11.38
C MET A 290 9.51 -4.47 -12.40
N PRO A 291 10.35 -3.46 -12.70
CA PRO A 291 11.53 -3.65 -13.54
C PRO A 291 12.58 -4.57 -12.90
N CYS A 292 13.63 -4.90 -13.66
CA CYS A 292 14.72 -5.79 -13.24
C CYS A 292 15.59 -5.21 -12.09
N TYR A 293 14.97 -4.83 -11.00
CA TYR A 293 15.69 -4.48 -9.77
C TYR A 293 16.10 -5.73 -9.02
N LYS A 294 17.28 -5.70 -8.38
CA LYS A 294 17.71 -6.80 -7.50
C LYS A 294 16.60 -7.11 -6.48
N PRO A 295 16.25 -8.39 -6.24
CA PRO A 295 15.17 -8.78 -5.34
C PRO A 295 15.25 -8.11 -3.96
N SER A 296 16.44 -7.99 -3.39
CA SER A 296 16.67 -7.32 -2.10
C SER A 296 16.35 -5.81 -2.08
N ARG A 297 16.13 -5.18 -3.25
CA ARG A 297 15.79 -3.75 -3.35
C ARG A 297 14.30 -3.50 -3.55
N GLN A 298 13.56 -4.48 -4.04
CA GLN A 298 12.15 -4.33 -4.39
C GLN A 298 11.27 -4.04 -3.15
N PRO A 299 11.45 -4.70 -2.00
CA PRO A 299 10.67 -4.38 -0.80
C PRO A 299 10.79 -2.91 -0.39
N SER A 300 11.98 -2.33 -0.50
CA SER A 300 12.18 -0.92 -0.17
C SER A 300 11.59 0.07 -1.18
N ILE A 301 11.32 -0.37 -2.43
CA ILE A 301 10.53 0.42 -3.39
C ILE A 301 9.05 0.41 -2.97
N VAL A 302 8.54 -0.74 -2.55
CA VAL A 302 7.17 -0.86 -2.02
C VAL A 302 6.98 0.06 -0.80
N VAL A 303 7.88 -0.03 0.18
CA VAL A 303 7.83 0.84 1.38
C VAL A 303 7.89 2.32 1.00
N ALA A 304 8.76 2.71 0.06
CA ALA A 304 8.84 4.10 -0.40
C ALA A 304 7.53 4.57 -1.06
N CYS A 305 6.86 3.72 -1.83
CA CYS A 305 5.54 4.03 -2.42
C CYS A 305 4.45 4.15 -1.34
N CYS A 306 4.44 3.28 -0.32
CA CYS A 306 3.52 3.39 0.81
C CYS A 306 3.79 4.65 1.66
N THR A 307 5.05 5.05 1.81
CA THR A 307 5.43 6.31 2.46
C THR A 307 4.89 7.53 1.70
N LEU A 308 5.05 7.54 0.39
CA LEU A 308 4.49 8.60 -0.47
C LEU A 308 2.96 8.62 -0.43
N HIS A 309 2.30 7.46 -0.40
CA HIS A 309 0.86 7.35 -0.24
C HIS A 309 0.39 8.04 1.04
N ASN A 310 1.02 7.72 2.18
CA ASN A 310 0.69 8.34 3.45
C ASN A 310 1.02 9.84 3.47
N TRP A 311 2.16 10.25 2.89
CA TRP A 311 2.54 11.65 2.77
C TRP A 311 1.48 12.47 2.03
N ILE A 312 1.02 11.98 0.88
CA ILE A 312 -0.01 12.64 0.07
C ILE A 312 -1.32 12.73 0.85
N ARG A 313 -1.73 11.63 1.50
CA ARG A 313 -2.98 11.59 2.28
C ARG A 313 -2.98 12.58 3.45
N LEU A 314 -1.84 12.75 4.11
CA LEU A 314 -1.67 13.73 5.20
C LEU A 314 -1.65 15.16 4.69
N SER A 315 -0.99 15.41 3.56
CA SER A 315 -0.83 16.76 3.01
C SER A 315 -2.10 17.26 2.32
N THR A 316 -2.81 16.39 1.60
CA THR A 316 -3.96 16.75 0.76
C THR A 316 -5.15 15.86 1.04
N ARG A 317 -6.04 16.28 1.96
CA ARG A 317 -7.26 15.52 2.29
C ARG A 317 -8.20 15.33 1.11
N ASN A 318 -8.22 16.26 0.15
CA ASN A 318 -9.08 16.27 -1.03
C ASN A 318 -8.37 15.79 -2.30
N ASP A 319 -7.33 15.00 -2.19
CA ASP A 319 -6.65 14.42 -3.35
C ASP A 319 -7.64 13.64 -4.24
N GLN A 320 -7.59 13.91 -5.55
CA GLN A 320 -8.56 13.38 -6.52
C GLN A 320 -8.63 11.86 -6.51
N LEU A 321 -7.48 11.18 -6.51
CA LEU A 321 -7.43 9.73 -6.57
C LEU A 321 -7.98 9.07 -5.30
N PHE A 322 -7.71 9.64 -4.12
CA PHE A 322 -8.31 9.12 -2.88
C PHE A 322 -9.84 9.25 -2.91
N ARG A 323 -10.36 10.38 -3.39
CA ARG A 323 -11.82 10.60 -3.51
C ARG A 323 -12.49 9.60 -4.46
N GLU A 324 -11.83 9.23 -5.56
CA GLU A 324 -12.33 8.20 -6.48
C GLU A 324 -12.49 6.83 -5.81
N TYR A 325 -11.64 6.52 -4.83
CA TYR A 325 -11.66 5.27 -4.07
C TYR A 325 -12.38 5.36 -2.71
N GLU A 326 -12.89 6.52 -2.30
CA GLU A 326 -13.69 6.68 -1.07
C GLU A 326 -15.11 6.14 -1.21
N VAL A 327 -15.60 5.89 -2.42
CA VAL A 327 -16.94 5.34 -2.68
C VAL A 327 -16.98 3.88 -2.24
N GLU A 328 -17.81 3.56 -1.24
CA GLU A 328 -17.89 2.22 -0.61
C GLU A 328 -18.29 1.09 -1.56
N ASP A 329 -19.03 1.41 -2.64
CA ASP A 329 -19.56 0.43 -3.60
C ASP A 329 -18.65 0.16 -4.80
N LEU A 330 -17.41 0.67 -4.81
CA LEU A 330 -16.44 0.30 -5.81
C LEU A 330 -16.13 -1.18 -5.67
N SER A 331 -16.58 -1.97 -6.66
CA SER A 331 -16.04 -3.30 -6.90
C SER A 331 -14.61 -3.10 -7.43
N ILE A 332 -13.66 -3.07 -6.54
CA ILE A 332 -12.27 -3.32 -6.90
C ILE A 332 -12.29 -4.79 -7.31
N GLU A 333 -11.82 -5.09 -8.54
CA GLU A 333 -11.54 -6.46 -8.92
C GLU A 333 -10.57 -7.01 -7.88
N GLY A 334 -11.10 -7.69 -6.87
CA GLY A 334 -10.33 -8.37 -5.86
C GLY A 334 -9.50 -9.42 -6.59
N GLU A 335 -8.22 -9.48 -6.30
CA GLU A 335 -7.41 -10.64 -6.65
C GLU A 335 -8.16 -11.82 -6.05
N GLU A 336 -8.72 -12.72 -6.88
CA GLU A 336 -9.45 -13.91 -6.41
C GLU A 336 -8.59 -14.62 -5.38
N GLU A 337 -9.13 -14.78 -4.18
CA GLU A 337 -8.46 -15.42 -3.06
C GLU A 337 -7.95 -16.80 -3.48
N SER A 338 -6.67 -17.04 -3.27
CA SER A 338 -6.12 -18.37 -3.40
C SER A 338 -6.61 -19.21 -2.22
N THR A 339 -7.68 -19.95 -2.39
CA THR A 339 -8.15 -20.98 -1.46
C THR A 339 -7.17 -22.13 -1.42
N SER A 340 -6.04 -21.94 -0.80
CA SER A 340 -5.11 -22.99 -0.41
C SER A 340 -5.24 -23.23 1.09
N SER A 341 -6.26 -23.99 1.47
CA SER A 341 -6.37 -24.49 2.84
C SER A 341 -5.37 -25.61 3.04
N ARG A 342 -4.23 -25.32 3.62
CA ARG A 342 -3.45 -26.30 4.37
C ARG A 342 -3.31 -25.80 5.80
N ASN A 343 -4.02 -26.51 6.69
CA ASN A 343 -3.92 -26.34 8.12
C ASN A 343 -2.48 -26.54 8.58
N HIS A 344 -1.81 -25.46 8.97
CA HIS A 344 -0.72 -25.55 9.92
C HIS A 344 -1.23 -24.94 11.23
N SER A 345 -1.43 -25.80 12.22
CA SER A 345 -1.73 -25.44 13.59
C SER A 345 -0.54 -24.65 14.15
N ILE A 346 -0.76 -23.39 14.45
CA ILE A 346 0.14 -22.60 15.28
C ILE A 346 -0.58 -22.40 16.59
N ASP A 347 0.09 -22.86 17.64
CA ASP A 347 -0.36 -22.83 19.02
C ASP A 347 -0.29 -21.39 19.55
N LEU A 348 -1.28 -20.61 19.17
CA LEU A 348 -1.62 -19.36 19.86
C LEU A 348 -2.78 -19.75 20.76
N SER A 349 -2.59 -19.71 22.07
CA SER A 349 -3.40 -20.32 23.12
C SER A 349 -4.91 -20.41 22.81
N ASP A 350 -5.52 -21.57 23.00
CA ASP A 350 -6.95 -21.81 22.77
C ASP A 350 -7.85 -20.79 23.50
N GLU A 351 -7.37 -20.22 24.61
CA GLU A 351 -8.06 -19.18 25.38
C GLU A 351 -8.18 -17.85 24.60
N SER A 352 -7.13 -17.42 23.92
CA SER A 352 -7.13 -16.19 23.10
C SER A 352 -8.06 -16.32 21.89
N ALA A 353 -8.06 -17.50 21.26
CA ALA A 353 -8.95 -17.80 20.16
C ALA A 353 -10.42 -17.84 20.60
N ALA A 354 -10.70 -18.45 21.74
CA ALA A 354 -12.04 -18.54 22.32
C ALA A 354 -12.59 -17.16 22.71
N ALA A 355 -11.77 -16.29 23.31
CA ALA A 355 -12.15 -14.94 23.68
C ALA A 355 -12.54 -14.09 22.47
N MET A 356 -11.77 -14.14 21.39
CA MET A 356 -12.07 -13.37 20.18
C MET A 356 -13.28 -13.94 19.41
N ALA A 357 -13.45 -15.25 19.39
CA ALA A 357 -14.64 -15.87 18.83
C ALA A 357 -15.91 -15.47 19.60
N THR A 358 -15.86 -15.45 20.95
CA THR A 358 -16.95 -14.97 21.80
C THR A 358 -17.27 -13.50 21.52
N CYS A 359 -16.26 -12.65 21.39
CA CYS A 359 -16.45 -11.24 21.02
C CYS A 359 -17.17 -11.11 19.67
N ARG A 360 -16.74 -11.87 18.64
CA ARG A 360 -17.40 -11.90 17.34
C ARG A 360 -18.86 -12.31 17.44
N ASP A 361 -19.17 -13.37 18.20
CA ASP A 361 -20.52 -13.88 18.36
C ASP A 361 -21.42 -12.87 19.06
N GLN A 362 -20.94 -12.22 20.12
CA GLN A 362 -21.66 -11.14 20.80
C GLN A 362 -21.99 -9.96 19.87
N ILE A 363 -21.00 -9.51 19.08
CA ILE A 363 -21.21 -8.44 18.09
C ILE A 363 -22.30 -8.87 17.10
N ALA A 364 -22.21 -10.08 16.56
CA ALA A 364 -23.13 -10.58 15.54
C ALA A 364 -24.57 -10.72 16.05
N GLU A 365 -24.76 -11.25 17.26
CA GLU A 365 -26.08 -11.45 17.88
C GLU A 365 -26.77 -10.12 18.20
N VAL A 366 -26.06 -9.16 18.82
CA VAL A 366 -26.61 -7.84 19.14
C VAL A 366 -26.91 -7.06 17.87
N MET A 367 -26.05 -7.16 16.85
CA MET A 367 -26.24 -6.57 15.53
C MET A 367 -27.51 -7.11 14.86
N TRP A 368 -27.74 -8.41 14.94
CA TRP A 368 -28.90 -9.08 14.36
C TRP A 368 -30.19 -8.69 15.08
N ALA A 369 -30.19 -8.69 16.41
CA ALA A 369 -31.35 -8.26 17.22
C ALA A 369 -31.79 -6.82 16.86
N ASN A 370 -30.83 -5.92 16.64
CA ASN A 370 -31.14 -4.57 16.17
C ASN A 370 -31.67 -4.56 14.73
N TYR A 371 -31.08 -5.38 13.84
CA TYR A 371 -31.48 -5.43 12.44
C TYR A 371 -32.93 -5.87 12.23
N ILE A 372 -33.38 -6.92 12.91
CA ILE A 372 -34.77 -7.40 12.82
C ILE A 372 -35.78 -6.44 13.46
N ASN A 373 -35.37 -5.68 14.48
CA ASN A 373 -36.23 -4.67 15.10
C ASN A 373 -36.48 -3.46 14.17
N VAL A 374 -35.54 -3.15 13.29
CA VAL A 374 -35.63 -2.02 12.34
C VAL A 374 -36.24 -2.45 11.00
N ASN A 375 -36.12 -3.71 10.63
CA ASN A 375 -36.63 -4.29 9.39
C ASN A 375 -37.50 -5.53 9.73
N PRO A 376 -38.71 -5.33 10.29
CA PRO A 376 -39.59 -6.42 10.71
C PRO A 376 -40.10 -7.29 9.55
#